data_5e5d31fc5260e87efaa7f3b3e47f9b26
#
_entry.id   5e5d31fc5260e87efaa7f3b3e47f9b26
#
_cell.length_a   1.000
_cell.length_b   1.000
_cell.length_c   1.000
_cell.angle_alpha   90.00
_cell.angle_beta   90.00
_cell.angle_gamma   90.00
#
_symmetry.space_group_name_H-M   'P 1'
#
loop_
_entity.id
_entity.type
_entity.pdbx_description
1 polymer ?
#
loop_
_entity_poly.entity_id
_entity_poly.type
_entity_poly.pdbx_seq_one_letter_code
_entity_poly.pdbx_strand_id
1 'polypeptide(L)'
;MPKPHGNKLINRYITKETTEFEDIPTFEININLAEDVMNIASGVFSPLTGFLNYNDLHSVVHHKRLSNDTPWTIPILFDCPKNEDIKEGDTIMLTNEETDLKALLDIKEIYKYDKKTLAKEIYTTTDPAHPGVKMLYDMNDHFIGGNIILINKGQRKFDDYNLTPKETRILFNEKGWKEIVAFQTRNPPHLGHEYVQKTALTFVDGIFINPIIGKKKPGDFKDEVILKSYETLMEKYYLKKRSVMSILRTSMKYAGPREAIHHAIMRKNFGCTHFIVGRDHAGVGNYYGPYDAHDIFKEFPDLEITPVFFRSFSRCTKCGSVVNDKICPHDQKYHINFSGKKIRALLKEGKVPSEDMMRKEVAETILTFENPFVE
;
A
#
# COMPACT_ATOMS: atom_id res chain seq x y z
N MET A 1 6.06 16.00 -12.84
CA MET A 1 5.33 14.84 -12.29
C MET A 1 4.78 13.96 -13.40
N PRO A 2 4.71 12.62 -13.25
CA PRO A 2 4.16 11.72 -14.25
C PRO A 2 2.65 11.92 -14.40
N LYS A 3 2.10 11.54 -15.57
CA LYS A 3 0.66 11.44 -15.73
C LYS A 3 0.11 10.38 -14.75
N PRO A 4 -1.14 10.50 -14.27
CA PRO A 4 -1.76 9.42 -13.52
C PRO A 4 -1.77 8.11 -14.33
N HIS A 5 -1.81 6.98 -13.65
CA HIS A 5 -1.88 5.70 -14.33
C HIS A 5 -3.14 5.59 -15.17
N GLY A 6 -3.05 5.09 -16.40
CA GLY A 6 -4.15 5.15 -17.38
C GLY A 6 -4.46 6.57 -17.88
N ASN A 7 -3.54 7.52 -17.71
CA ASN A 7 -3.61 8.92 -18.20
C ASN A 7 -4.66 9.82 -17.55
N LYS A 8 -5.50 9.32 -16.64
CA LYS A 8 -6.56 10.08 -15.98
C LYS A 8 -6.62 9.76 -14.49
N LEU A 9 -6.56 10.77 -13.65
CA LEU A 9 -6.85 10.60 -12.23
C LEU A 9 -8.37 10.48 -12.04
N ILE A 10 -8.79 9.34 -11.51
CA ILE A 10 -10.20 9.08 -11.23
C ILE A 10 -10.64 9.89 -10.03
N ASN A 11 -11.87 10.39 -10.10
CA ASN A 11 -12.58 11.01 -8.99
C ASN A 11 -14.04 10.55 -9.09
N ARG A 12 -14.49 9.78 -8.10
CA ARG A 12 -15.84 9.21 -8.04
C ARG A 12 -16.62 9.72 -6.84
N TYR A 13 -16.29 10.92 -6.35
CA TYR A 13 -17.06 11.59 -5.32
C TYR A 13 -18.23 12.37 -5.93
N ILE A 14 -19.40 12.21 -5.34
CA ILE A 14 -20.56 13.09 -5.60
C ILE A 14 -21.08 13.56 -4.25
N THR A 15 -21.20 14.89 -4.10
CA THR A 15 -21.92 15.51 -3.00
C THR A 15 -23.39 15.65 -3.44
N LYS A 16 -24.22 14.63 -3.15
CA LYS A 16 -25.66 14.71 -3.27
C LYS A 16 -26.28 14.44 -1.92
N GLU A 17 -27.41 15.08 -1.63
CA GLU A 17 -28.19 14.80 -0.43
C GLU A 17 -28.72 13.37 -0.47
N THR A 18 -28.65 12.68 0.67
CA THR A 18 -28.96 11.24 0.81
C THR A 18 -30.43 10.89 0.58
N THR A 19 -31.32 11.87 0.52
CA THR A 19 -32.78 11.70 0.31
C THR A 19 -33.16 11.13 -1.07
N GLU A 20 -32.26 11.18 -2.04
CA GLU A 20 -32.52 10.60 -3.38
C GLU A 20 -32.27 9.08 -3.46
N PHE A 21 -31.94 8.41 -2.35
CA PHE A 21 -31.47 7.02 -2.34
C PHE A 21 -32.23 6.11 -1.33
N GLU A 22 -33.42 6.53 -0.89
CA GLU A 22 -34.17 5.84 0.19
C GLU A 22 -34.63 4.41 -0.16
N ASP A 23 -34.85 4.10 -1.44
CA ASP A 23 -35.34 2.79 -1.90
C ASP A 23 -34.26 1.85 -2.47
N ILE A 24 -32.95 2.20 -2.30
CA ILE A 24 -31.87 1.38 -2.83
C ILE A 24 -31.48 0.28 -1.85
N PRO A 25 -31.41 -1.01 -2.27
CA PRO A 25 -30.95 -2.09 -1.41
C PRO A 25 -29.57 -1.80 -0.84
N THR A 26 -29.42 -1.98 0.48
CA THR A 26 -28.21 -1.62 1.21
C THR A 26 -27.44 -2.87 1.63
N PHE A 27 -26.13 -2.86 1.40
CA PHE A 27 -25.21 -3.93 1.74
C PHE A 27 -24.12 -3.43 2.67
N GLU A 28 -24.00 -4.05 3.83
CA GLU A 28 -22.90 -3.80 4.74
C GLU A 28 -21.62 -4.46 4.22
N ILE A 29 -20.55 -3.67 4.07
CA ILE A 29 -19.24 -4.15 3.63
C ILE A 29 -18.23 -4.03 4.75
N ASN A 30 -17.25 -4.94 4.78
CA ASN A 30 -16.18 -4.89 5.76
C ASN A 30 -15.22 -3.71 5.49
N ILE A 31 -14.40 -3.38 6.50
CA ILE A 31 -13.47 -2.26 6.43
C ILE A 31 -12.47 -2.36 5.26
N ASN A 32 -11.99 -3.56 4.90
CA ASN A 32 -11.05 -3.72 3.80
C ASN A 32 -11.68 -3.35 2.45
N LEU A 33 -12.94 -3.74 2.25
CA LEU A 33 -13.69 -3.40 1.04
C LEU A 33 -14.05 -1.92 1.01
N ALA A 34 -14.39 -1.33 2.16
CA ALA A 34 -14.59 0.11 2.30
C ALA A 34 -13.33 0.91 1.93
N GLU A 35 -12.12 0.40 2.29
CA GLU A 35 -10.86 1.00 1.86
C GLU A 35 -10.65 0.88 0.34
N ASP A 36 -10.99 -0.26 -0.27
CA ASP A 36 -10.90 -0.42 -1.72
C ASP A 36 -11.87 0.54 -2.45
N VAL A 37 -13.11 0.71 -1.96
CA VAL A 37 -14.08 1.71 -2.46
C VAL A 37 -13.49 3.13 -2.38
N MET A 38 -12.91 3.50 -1.25
CA MET A 38 -12.25 4.80 -1.07
C MET A 38 -11.06 5.00 -2.02
N ASN A 39 -10.23 3.97 -2.19
CA ASN A 39 -9.06 4.03 -3.07
C ASN A 39 -9.46 4.17 -4.55
N ILE A 40 -10.55 3.52 -4.96
CA ILE A 40 -11.14 3.72 -6.29
C ILE A 40 -11.65 5.16 -6.41
N ALA A 41 -12.49 5.61 -5.45
CA ALA A 41 -13.16 6.90 -5.52
C ALA A 41 -12.18 8.08 -5.50
N SER A 42 -11.12 8.01 -4.69
CA SER A 42 -10.11 9.06 -4.54
C SER A 42 -9.04 9.06 -5.63
N GLY A 43 -9.03 8.04 -6.48
CA GLY A 43 -8.08 7.91 -7.59
C GLY A 43 -6.76 7.24 -7.22
N VAL A 44 -6.62 6.68 -6.01
CA VAL A 44 -5.46 5.85 -5.63
C VAL A 44 -5.35 4.65 -6.56
N PHE A 45 -6.49 4.05 -6.92
CA PHE A 45 -6.58 2.91 -7.85
C PHE A 45 -6.90 3.33 -9.30
N SER A 46 -6.58 4.59 -9.69
CA SER A 46 -6.69 4.95 -11.11
C SER A 46 -5.93 3.95 -11.98
N PRO A 47 -6.50 3.49 -13.11
CA PRO A 47 -7.68 4.03 -13.79
C PRO A 47 -9.02 3.38 -13.41
N LEU A 48 -9.08 2.53 -12.39
CA LEU A 48 -10.32 1.84 -12.02
C LEU A 48 -11.42 2.81 -11.62
N THR A 49 -12.64 2.57 -12.12
CA THR A 49 -13.86 3.29 -11.76
C THR A 49 -14.79 2.49 -10.85
N GLY A 50 -14.40 1.24 -10.56
CA GLY A 50 -15.14 0.30 -9.75
C GLY A 50 -14.44 -1.05 -9.65
N PHE A 51 -15.18 -2.09 -9.34
CA PHE A 51 -14.68 -3.46 -9.24
C PHE A 51 -14.57 -4.10 -10.62
N LEU A 52 -13.57 -4.99 -10.79
CA LEU A 52 -13.26 -5.60 -12.08
C LEU A 52 -14.41 -6.46 -12.61
N ASN A 53 -14.71 -6.33 -13.90
CA ASN A 53 -15.53 -7.26 -14.65
C ASN A 53 -14.73 -8.53 -15.02
N TYR A 54 -15.39 -9.53 -15.61
CA TYR A 54 -14.76 -10.79 -15.99
C TYR A 54 -13.55 -10.59 -16.92
N ASN A 55 -13.70 -9.75 -17.96
CA ASN A 55 -12.63 -9.56 -18.96
C ASN A 55 -11.39 -8.89 -18.34
N ASP A 56 -11.58 -7.86 -17.53
CA ASP A 56 -10.47 -7.21 -16.83
C ASP A 56 -9.82 -8.17 -15.83
N LEU A 57 -10.62 -8.92 -15.05
CA LEU A 57 -10.08 -9.93 -14.14
C LEU A 57 -9.25 -10.97 -14.88
N HIS A 58 -9.80 -11.55 -15.97
CA HIS A 58 -9.10 -12.55 -16.76
C HIS A 58 -7.77 -12.03 -17.32
N SER A 59 -7.79 -10.80 -17.84
CA SER A 59 -6.59 -10.15 -18.34
C SER A 59 -5.56 -9.88 -17.23
N VAL A 60 -5.99 -9.38 -16.08
CA VAL A 60 -5.11 -9.16 -14.92
C VAL A 60 -4.48 -10.45 -14.43
N VAL A 61 -5.25 -11.53 -14.39
CA VAL A 61 -4.77 -12.85 -13.95
C VAL A 61 -3.67 -13.37 -14.86
N HIS A 62 -3.90 -13.38 -16.18
CA HIS A 62 -3.04 -14.04 -17.14
C HIS A 62 -1.98 -13.12 -17.78
N HIS A 63 -2.29 -11.82 -17.92
CA HIS A 63 -1.43 -10.86 -18.60
C HIS A 63 -0.88 -9.75 -17.70
N LYS A 64 -1.33 -9.68 -16.43
CA LYS A 64 -0.92 -8.63 -15.47
C LYS A 64 -1.29 -7.23 -15.96
N ARG A 65 -2.34 -7.11 -16.77
CA ARG A 65 -2.85 -5.89 -17.41
C ARG A 65 -4.36 -5.89 -17.45
N LEU A 66 -4.99 -4.73 -17.43
CA LEU A 66 -6.42 -4.60 -17.76
C LEU A 66 -6.66 -5.00 -19.23
N SER A 67 -7.90 -5.24 -19.59
CA SER A 67 -8.30 -5.63 -20.97
C SER A 67 -7.93 -4.60 -22.06
N ASN A 68 -7.69 -3.34 -21.64
CA ASN A 68 -7.20 -2.26 -22.50
C ASN A 68 -5.67 -2.12 -22.52
N ASP A 69 -4.94 -3.16 -22.09
CA ASP A 69 -3.48 -3.24 -22.02
C ASP A 69 -2.79 -2.29 -20.99
N THR A 70 -3.55 -1.64 -20.12
CA THR A 70 -2.96 -0.84 -19.04
C THR A 70 -2.36 -1.76 -17.97
N PRO A 71 -1.08 -1.60 -17.55
CA PRO A 71 -0.48 -2.40 -16.48
C PRO A 71 -1.34 -2.42 -15.21
N TRP A 72 -1.70 -3.61 -14.73
CA TRP A 72 -2.47 -3.79 -13.50
C TRP A 72 -2.30 -5.22 -12.98
N THR A 73 -1.81 -5.41 -11.77
CA THR A 73 -1.30 -6.71 -11.34
C THR A 73 -2.07 -7.38 -10.22
N ILE A 74 -2.89 -6.63 -9.49
CA ILE A 74 -3.69 -7.14 -8.38
C ILE A 74 -5.17 -6.93 -8.68
N PRO A 75 -6.00 -7.97 -8.69
CA PRO A 75 -7.43 -7.83 -8.90
C PRO A 75 -8.09 -7.14 -7.71
N ILE A 76 -8.93 -6.14 -7.99
CA ILE A 76 -9.80 -5.48 -7.02
C ILE A 76 -11.20 -6.04 -7.22
N LEU A 77 -11.60 -6.90 -6.28
CA LEU A 77 -12.78 -7.73 -6.39
C LEU A 77 -13.83 -7.38 -5.33
N PHE A 78 -15.08 -7.47 -5.71
CA PHE A 78 -16.22 -7.51 -4.81
C PHE A 78 -16.95 -8.84 -4.98
N ASP A 79 -17.02 -9.63 -3.93
CA ASP A 79 -17.72 -10.90 -3.96
C ASP A 79 -19.23 -10.70 -3.65
N CYS A 80 -20.05 -11.32 -4.48
CA CYS A 80 -21.49 -11.25 -4.37
C CYS A 80 -21.96 -11.90 -3.07
N PRO A 81 -22.72 -11.21 -2.21
CA PRO A 81 -23.32 -11.79 -1.04
C PRO A 81 -24.17 -13.01 -1.38
N LYS A 82 -24.19 -14.01 -0.48
CA LYS A 82 -25.09 -15.16 -0.63
C LYS A 82 -26.52 -14.74 -0.31
N ASN A 83 -27.48 -15.25 -1.08
CA ASN A 83 -28.94 -15.11 -0.87
C ASN A 83 -29.52 -13.70 -1.12
N GLU A 84 -28.88 -12.88 -1.91
CA GLU A 84 -29.41 -11.57 -2.28
C GLU A 84 -30.01 -11.60 -3.70
N ASP A 85 -31.18 -10.99 -3.86
CA ASP A 85 -31.92 -10.95 -5.13
C ASP A 85 -31.41 -9.77 -5.99
N ILE A 86 -30.08 -9.74 -6.25
CA ILE A 86 -29.41 -8.71 -7.06
C ILE A 86 -29.13 -9.21 -8.47
N LYS A 87 -29.26 -8.32 -9.46
CA LYS A 87 -29.10 -8.62 -10.88
C LYS A 87 -28.21 -7.62 -11.56
N GLU A 88 -27.72 -8.00 -12.71
CA GLU A 88 -27.04 -7.07 -13.61
C GLU A 88 -27.97 -5.93 -14.00
N GLY A 89 -27.49 -4.70 -13.93
CA GLY A 89 -28.24 -3.47 -14.13
C GLY A 89 -28.78 -2.84 -12.85
N ASP A 90 -28.78 -3.57 -11.72
CA ASP A 90 -29.20 -3.01 -10.44
C ASP A 90 -28.15 -2.02 -9.90
N THR A 91 -28.63 -1.11 -9.07
CA THR A 91 -27.79 -0.25 -8.24
C THR A 91 -28.00 -0.62 -6.78
N ILE A 92 -26.93 -0.81 -6.04
CA ILE A 92 -26.94 -1.10 -4.61
C ILE A 92 -26.16 -0.04 -3.83
N MET A 93 -26.55 0.16 -2.56
CA MET A 93 -25.84 1.00 -1.61
C MET A 93 -24.86 0.15 -0.80
N LEU A 94 -23.59 0.44 -0.90
CA LEU A 94 -22.54 -0.12 -0.04
C LEU A 94 -22.39 0.77 1.20
N THR A 95 -22.49 0.19 2.38
CA THR A 95 -22.30 0.89 3.65
C THR A 95 -21.23 0.22 4.50
N ASN A 96 -20.58 1.03 5.34
CA ASN A 96 -19.72 0.49 6.39
C ASN A 96 -20.01 1.26 7.68
N GLU A 97 -20.58 0.58 8.69
CA GLU A 97 -21.00 1.19 9.95
C GLU A 97 -19.82 1.74 10.77
N GLU A 98 -18.66 1.08 10.72
CA GLU A 98 -17.47 1.52 11.47
C GLU A 98 -16.98 2.91 11.03
N THR A 99 -17.14 3.24 9.75
CA THR A 99 -16.66 4.49 9.16
C THR A 99 -17.75 5.45 8.72
N ASP A 100 -19.00 5.02 8.73
CA ASP A 100 -20.14 5.74 8.10
C ASP A 100 -19.92 6.01 6.60
N LEU A 101 -19.20 5.11 5.90
CA LEU A 101 -19.02 5.18 4.47
C LEU A 101 -20.34 4.82 3.75
N LYS A 102 -20.67 5.57 2.69
CA LYS A 102 -21.79 5.27 1.78
C LYS A 102 -21.35 5.44 0.34
N ALA A 103 -21.56 4.40 -0.47
CA ALA A 103 -21.24 4.43 -1.89
C ALA A 103 -22.29 3.65 -2.69
N LEU A 104 -22.62 4.12 -3.87
CA LEU A 104 -23.42 3.36 -4.84
C LEU A 104 -22.49 2.43 -5.63
N LEU A 105 -22.97 1.23 -5.89
CA LEU A 105 -22.39 0.30 -6.87
C LEU A 105 -23.42 0.03 -7.96
N ASP A 106 -23.12 0.45 -9.17
CA ASP A 106 -23.89 0.16 -10.39
C ASP A 106 -23.36 -1.17 -10.96
N ILE A 107 -24.14 -2.24 -10.78
CA ILE A 107 -23.80 -3.61 -11.15
C ILE A 107 -23.82 -3.76 -12.66
N LYS A 108 -22.68 -4.07 -13.25
CA LYS A 108 -22.55 -4.28 -14.70
C LYS A 108 -22.54 -5.75 -15.08
N GLU A 109 -21.96 -6.58 -14.21
CA GLU A 109 -21.79 -7.99 -14.47
C GLU A 109 -21.72 -8.77 -13.15
N ILE A 110 -22.32 -9.97 -13.13
CA ILE A 110 -22.18 -10.95 -12.04
C ILE A 110 -21.60 -12.23 -12.64
N TYR A 111 -20.42 -12.62 -12.19
CA TYR A 111 -19.68 -13.70 -12.82
C TYR A 111 -18.99 -14.64 -11.82
N LYS A 112 -18.61 -15.82 -12.29
CA LYS A 112 -17.75 -16.78 -11.55
C LYS A 112 -16.35 -16.78 -12.11
N TYR A 113 -15.39 -17.02 -11.24
CA TYR A 113 -14.01 -17.28 -11.63
C TYR A 113 -13.40 -18.35 -10.74
N ASP A 114 -12.55 -19.21 -11.32
CA ASP A 114 -11.90 -20.27 -10.56
C ASP A 114 -10.86 -19.73 -9.58
N LYS A 115 -11.16 -19.85 -8.28
CA LYS A 115 -10.29 -19.36 -7.19
C LYS A 115 -8.93 -20.06 -7.14
N LYS A 116 -8.82 -21.32 -7.60
CA LYS A 116 -7.53 -22.02 -7.65
C LYS A 116 -6.63 -21.42 -8.72
N THR A 117 -7.19 -21.10 -9.87
CA THR A 117 -6.47 -20.35 -10.93
C THR A 117 -6.06 -18.98 -10.44
N LEU A 118 -6.99 -18.22 -9.79
CA LEU A 118 -6.65 -16.94 -9.17
C LEU A 118 -5.49 -17.06 -8.18
N ALA A 119 -5.56 -18.03 -7.27
CA ALA A 119 -4.51 -18.25 -6.27
C ALA A 119 -3.16 -18.54 -6.93
N LYS A 120 -3.13 -19.48 -7.87
CA LYS A 120 -1.91 -19.89 -8.57
C LYS A 120 -1.27 -18.74 -9.35
N GLU A 121 -2.05 -17.98 -10.09
CA GLU A 121 -1.53 -16.92 -10.96
C GLU A 121 -1.15 -15.65 -10.19
N ILE A 122 -1.90 -15.28 -9.14
CA ILE A 122 -1.64 -14.07 -8.37
C ILE A 122 -0.58 -14.30 -7.28
N TYR A 123 -0.67 -15.43 -6.56
CA TYR A 123 0.17 -15.71 -5.39
C TYR A 123 1.25 -16.77 -5.63
N THR A 124 1.35 -17.32 -6.84
CA THR A 124 2.26 -18.41 -7.24
C THR A 124 2.06 -19.72 -6.45
N THR A 125 1.02 -19.80 -5.64
CA THR A 125 0.69 -20.97 -4.82
C THR A 125 -0.81 -21.08 -4.64
N THR A 126 -1.28 -22.29 -4.32
CA THR A 126 -2.65 -22.58 -3.91
C THR A 126 -2.74 -22.95 -2.44
N ASP A 127 -1.64 -22.82 -1.69
CA ASP A 127 -1.54 -23.16 -0.28
C ASP A 127 -2.36 -22.18 0.59
N PRO A 128 -3.39 -22.67 1.33
CA PRO A 128 -4.21 -21.83 2.20
C PRO A 128 -3.44 -21.27 3.42
N ALA A 129 -2.21 -21.74 3.70
CA ALA A 129 -1.34 -21.12 4.69
C ALA A 129 -0.83 -19.73 4.23
N HIS A 130 -0.84 -19.47 2.92
CA HIS A 130 -0.55 -18.14 2.39
C HIS A 130 -1.71 -17.17 2.68
N PRO A 131 -1.47 -16.02 3.37
CA PRO A 131 -2.56 -15.15 3.82
C PRO A 131 -3.46 -14.65 2.68
N GLY A 132 -2.89 -14.31 1.51
CA GLY A 132 -3.65 -13.86 0.35
C GLY A 132 -4.52 -14.97 -0.25
N VAL A 133 -4.00 -16.20 -0.30
CA VAL A 133 -4.77 -17.37 -0.78
C VAL A 133 -5.93 -17.67 0.19
N LYS A 134 -5.68 -17.61 1.50
CA LYS A 134 -6.73 -17.75 2.49
C LYS A 134 -7.84 -16.73 2.31
N MET A 135 -7.47 -15.44 2.19
CA MET A 135 -8.45 -14.36 1.95
C MET A 135 -9.29 -14.62 0.70
N LEU A 136 -8.66 -15.06 -0.39
CA LEU A 136 -9.35 -15.40 -1.64
C LEU A 136 -10.33 -16.57 -1.47
N TYR A 137 -9.94 -17.61 -0.74
CA TYR A 137 -10.80 -18.78 -0.53
C TYR A 137 -11.97 -18.50 0.42
N ASP A 138 -11.82 -17.53 1.32
CA ASP A 138 -12.87 -17.06 2.21
C ASP A 138 -13.96 -16.22 1.49
N MET A 139 -13.70 -15.69 0.26
CA MET A 139 -14.68 -14.98 -0.54
C MET A 139 -15.80 -15.90 -1.07
N ASN A 140 -16.93 -15.32 -1.49
CA ASN A 140 -17.99 -16.06 -2.18
C ASN A 140 -17.56 -16.49 -3.60
N ASP A 141 -18.36 -17.34 -4.25
CA ASP A 141 -17.97 -17.92 -5.56
C ASP A 141 -18.32 -17.02 -6.75
N HIS A 142 -19.20 -16.04 -6.55
CA HIS A 142 -19.59 -15.06 -7.56
C HIS A 142 -18.93 -13.72 -7.23
N PHE A 143 -18.52 -13.02 -8.26
CA PHE A 143 -17.95 -11.67 -8.18
C PHE A 143 -18.86 -10.69 -8.93
N ILE A 144 -18.84 -9.46 -8.48
CA ILE A 144 -19.58 -8.35 -9.10
C ILE A 144 -18.57 -7.40 -9.72
N GLY A 145 -18.70 -7.18 -11.03
CA GLY A 145 -18.07 -6.08 -11.75
C GLY A 145 -19.02 -4.89 -11.86
N GLY A 146 -18.51 -3.69 -11.60
CA GLY A 146 -19.38 -2.51 -11.67
C GLY A 146 -18.67 -1.23 -11.27
N ASN A 147 -19.34 -0.10 -11.50
CA ASN A 147 -18.81 1.22 -11.20
C ASN A 147 -19.29 1.71 -9.84
N ILE A 148 -18.39 2.33 -9.07
CA ILE A 148 -18.78 2.93 -7.79
C ILE A 148 -18.98 4.44 -7.93
N ILE A 149 -19.79 4.99 -7.03
CA ILE A 149 -19.93 6.43 -6.78
C ILE A 149 -19.94 6.62 -5.27
N LEU A 150 -18.96 7.31 -4.72
CA LEU A 150 -18.88 7.60 -3.29
C LEU A 150 -19.75 8.81 -2.94
N ILE A 151 -20.68 8.61 -2.01
CA ILE A 151 -21.63 9.63 -1.52
C ILE A 151 -21.10 10.24 -0.22
N ASN A 152 -20.70 9.37 0.72
CA ASN A 152 -20.13 9.78 2.01
C ASN A 152 -18.83 9.00 2.25
N LYS A 153 -17.73 9.73 2.48
CA LYS A 153 -16.44 9.10 2.80
C LYS A 153 -16.34 8.57 4.23
N GLY A 154 -17.30 9.00 5.07
CA GLY A 154 -17.27 8.73 6.50
C GLY A 154 -16.15 9.46 7.24
N GLN A 155 -15.91 9.05 8.49
CA GLN A 155 -14.84 9.56 9.36
C GLN A 155 -13.93 8.43 9.78
N ARG A 156 -12.63 8.69 9.80
CA ARG A 156 -11.63 7.68 10.14
C ARG A 156 -10.53 8.26 11.02
N LYS A 157 -9.98 7.42 11.90
CA LYS A 157 -8.78 7.81 12.64
C LYS A 157 -7.67 8.22 11.69
N PHE A 158 -6.89 9.22 12.04
CA PHE A 158 -5.73 9.69 11.27
C PHE A 158 -6.05 10.34 9.92
N ASP A 159 -7.26 10.87 9.72
CA ASP A 159 -7.61 11.60 8.48
C ASP A 159 -6.75 12.84 8.27
N ASP A 160 -6.23 13.46 9.33
CA ASP A 160 -5.27 14.57 9.26
C ASP A 160 -3.95 14.20 8.55
N TYR A 161 -3.64 12.91 8.49
CA TYR A 161 -2.47 12.40 7.75
C TYR A 161 -2.81 11.94 6.33
N ASN A 162 -4.08 12.01 5.94
CA ASN A 162 -4.54 11.41 4.69
C ASN A 162 -4.72 12.45 3.59
N LEU A 163 -3.80 12.49 2.65
CA LEU A 163 -3.90 13.26 1.41
C LEU A 163 -4.29 12.34 0.26
N THR A 164 -5.26 12.78 -0.54
CA THR A 164 -5.62 12.11 -1.78
C THR A 164 -4.55 12.32 -2.87
N PRO A 165 -4.54 11.52 -3.94
CA PRO A 165 -3.66 11.73 -5.08
C PRO A 165 -3.78 13.13 -5.71
N LYS A 166 -4.97 13.73 -5.71
CA LYS A 166 -5.17 15.10 -6.19
C LYS A 166 -4.45 16.11 -5.30
N GLU A 167 -4.58 15.98 -3.99
CA GLU A 167 -3.97 16.89 -3.01
C GLU A 167 -2.45 16.77 -2.99
N THR A 168 -1.90 15.55 -3.03
CA THR A 168 -0.44 15.37 -3.09
C THR A 168 0.15 15.95 -4.37
N ARG A 169 -0.51 15.78 -5.52
CA ARG A 169 -0.07 16.39 -6.78
C ARG A 169 -0.05 17.91 -6.72
N ILE A 170 -1.06 18.52 -6.12
CA ILE A 170 -1.08 19.98 -5.89
C ILE A 170 0.07 20.37 -4.97
N LEU A 171 0.20 19.70 -3.82
CA LEU A 171 1.25 19.99 -2.84
C LEU A 171 2.67 19.86 -3.43
N PHE A 172 2.95 18.82 -4.21
CA PHE A 172 4.26 18.63 -4.84
C PHE A 172 4.54 19.72 -5.89
N ASN A 173 3.52 20.14 -6.63
CA ASN A 173 3.66 21.25 -7.58
C ASN A 173 3.93 22.58 -6.87
N GLU A 174 3.24 22.89 -5.79
CA GLU A 174 3.47 24.10 -4.97
C GLU A 174 4.87 24.11 -4.33
N LYS A 175 5.41 22.92 -3.97
CA LYS A 175 6.80 22.79 -3.52
C LYS A 175 7.83 22.90 -4.64
N GLY A 176 7.40 22.98 -5.90
CA GLY A 176 8.28 23.02 -7.07
C GLY A 176 8.99 21.69 -7.35
N TRP A 177 8.47 20.57 -6.84
CA TRP A 177 9.08 19.27 -7.04
C TRP A 177 8.75 18.69 -8.40
N LYS A 178 9.77 18.25 -9.13
CA LYS A 178 9.66 17.54 -10.42
C LYS A 178 9.90 16.07 -10.27
N GLU A 179 10.87 15.69 -9.45
CA GLU A 179 11.25 14.31 -9.16
C GLU A 179 10.96 14.00 -7.70
N ILE A 180 10.10 13.01 -7.48
CA ILE A 180 9.62 12.62 -6.15
C ILE A 180 9.81 11.12 -5.97
N VAL A 181 10.50 10.73 -4.91
CA VAL A 181 10.62 9.31 -4.55
C VAL A 181 9.61 8.96 -3.46
N ALA A 182 8.87 7.88 -3.68
CA ALA A 182 7.98 7.32 -2.67
C ALA A 182 8.67 6.22 -1.85
N PHE A 183 8.41 6.21 -0.56
CA PHE A 183 8.80 5.16 0.37
C PHE A 183 7.58 4.59 1.10
N GLN A 184 7.36 3.28 0.98
CA GLN A 184 6.30 2.55 1.65
C GLN A 184 6.83 1.90 2.92
N THR A 185 6.02 1.90 3.98
CA THR A 185 6.36 1.25 5.24
C THR A 185 5.14 0.77 6.00
N ARG A 186 5.37 -0.16 6.92
CA ARG A 186 4.40 -0.65 7.93
C ARG A 186 5.00 -0.73 9.32
N ASN A 187 6.19 -0.19 9.50
CA ASN A 187 6.95 -0.25 10.75
C ASN A 187 7.52 1.11 11.10
N PRO A 188 7.79 1.40 12.38
CA PRO A 188 8.58 2.55 12.76
C PRO A 188 9.95 2.58 12.05
N PRO A 189 10.50 3.77 11.78
CA PRO A 189 11.75 3.88 11.07
C PRO A 189 12.94 3.40 11.93
N HIS A 190 13.81 2.62 11.31
CA HIS A 190 15.15 2.31 11.83
C HIS A 190 16.20 2.88 10.88
N LEU A 191 17.49 2.84 11.25
CA LEU A 191 18.55 3.44 10.44
C LEU A 191 18.61 2.91 9.01
N GLY A 192 18.29 1.63 8.79
CA GLY A 192 18.22 1.10 7.43
C GLY A 192 17.15 1.78 6.57
N HIS A 193 15.98 2.08 7.14
CA HIS A 193 14.93 2.83 6.44
C HIS A 193 15.38 4.28 6.17
N GLU A 194 15.91 4.97 7.20
CA GLU A 194 16.41 6.33 7.07
C GLU A 194 17.49 6.43 5.99
N TYR A 195 18.43 5.45 5.97
CA TYR A 195 19.53 5.43 5.01
C TYR A 195 19.03 5.29 3.57
N VAL A 196 18.12 4.33 3.32
CA VAL A 196 17.50 4.14 2.00
C VAL A 196 16.77 5.41 1.54
N GLN A 197 15.97 6.00 2.42
CA GLN A 197 15.22 7.22 2.14
C GLN A 197 16.14 8.40 1.81
N LYS A 198 17.16 8.64 2.64
CA LYS A 198 18.11 9.75 2.45
C LYS A 198 19.00 9.55 1.22
N THR A 199 19.42 8.30 0.96
CA THR A 199 20.16 7.99 -0.26
C THR A 199 19.33 8.31 -1.51
N ALA A 200 18.08 7.88 -1.55
CA ALA A 200 17.20 8.22 -2.66
C ALA A 200 16.95 9.75 -2.77
N LEU A 201 16.80 10.44 -1.64
CA LEU A 201 16.59 11.88 -1.61
C LEU A 201 17.78 12.69 -2.16
N THR A 202 18.99 12.10 -2.28
CA THR A 202 20.16 12.82 -2.85
C THR A 202 20.04 13.12 -4.34
N PHE A 203 19.19 12.42 -5.08
CA PHE A 203 19.05 12.59 -6.53
C PHE A 203 17.64 12.99 -6.99
N VAL A 204 16.71 13.27 -6.04
CA VAL A 204 15.35 13.77 -6.35
C VAL A 204 15.05 15.04 -5.56
N ASP A 205 13.97 15.72 -5.90
CA ASP A 205 13.56 16.97 -5.25
C ASP A 205 12.94 16.75 -3.87
N GLY A 206 12.22 15.66 -3.70
CA GLY A 206 11.52 15.36 -2.46
C GLY A 206 11.20 13.91 -2.25
N ILE A 207 10.95 13.56 -0.99
CA ILE A 207 10.50 12.23 -0.59
C ILE A 207 9.07 12.26 -0.07
N PHE A 208 8.27 11.30 -0.56
CA PHE A 208 6.93 11.00 -0.10
C PHE A 208 6.96 9.75 0.78
N ILE A 209 6.91 9.93 2.09
CA ILE A 209 6.81 8.83 3.07
C ILE A 209 5.35 8.45 3.19
N ASN A 210 5.03 7.21 2.83
CA ASN A 210 3.64 6.76 2.68
C ASN A 210 3.38 5.48 3.49
N PRO A 211 3.16 5.61 4.82
CA PRO A 211 2.84 4.48 5.69
C PRO A 211 1.53 3.83 5.29
N ILE A 212 1.52 2.50 5.25
CA ILE A 212 0.29 1.71 5.10
C ILE A 212 -0.35 1.55 6.47
N ILE A 213 -1.59 2.00 6.56
CA ILE A 213 -2.46 1.94 7.73
C ILE A 213 -3.59 0.94 7.48
N GLY A 214 -3.98 0.21 8.51
CA GLY A 214 -5.08 -0.76 8.44
C GLY A 214 -4.82 -2.00 9.28
N LYS A 215 -5.41 -3.13 8.89
CA LYS A 215 -5.36 -4.38 9.66
C LYS A 215 -3.93 -4.81 9.97
N LYS A 216 -3.65 -4.99 11.25
CA LYS A 216 -2.36 -5.43 11.80
C LYS A 216 -2.48 -6.83 12.39
N LYS A 217 -1.34 -7.49 12.52
CA LYS A 217 -1.24 -8.79 13.21
C LYS A 217 -0.81 -8.58 14.66
N PRO A 218 -1.18 -9.48 15.59
CA PRO A 218 -0.63 -9.46 16.94
C PRO A 218 0.90 -9.35 16.94
N GLY A 219 1.42 -8.42 17.74
CA GLY A 219 2.84 -8.09 17.83
C GLY A 219 3.37 -7.13 16.77
N ASP A 220 2.55 -6.65 15.83
CA ASP A 220 2.89 -5.49 14.98
C ASP A 220 2.77 -4.19 15.78
N PHE A 221 3.45 -3.14 15.31
CA PHE A 221 3.28 -1.81 15.91
C PHE A 221 1.91 -1.23 15.56
N LYS A 222 1.28 -0.56 16.52
CA LYS A 222 0.05 0.21 16.28
C LYS A 222 0.30 1.32 15.28
N ASP A 223 -0.73 1.71 14.53
CA ASP A 223 -0.61 2.74 13.49
C ASP A 223 -0.17 4.09 14.05
N GLU A 224 -0.72 4.50 15.20
CA GLU A 224 -0.35 5.72 15.90
C GLU A 224 1.15 5.77 16.28
N VAL A 225 1.72 4.64 16.65
CA VAL A 225 3.14 4.52 16.98
C VAL A 225 4.00 4.74 15.74
N ILE A 226 3.59 4.16 14.61
CA ILE A 226 4.30 4.32 13.34
C ILE A 226 4.28 5.79 12.91
N LEU A 227 3.10 6.41 12.92
CA LEU A 227 2.93 7.80 12.51
C LEU A 227 3.76 8.75 13.38
N LYS A 228 3.66 8.60 14.70
CA LYS A 228 4.40 9.45 15.64
C LYS A 228 5.92 9.28 15.52
N SER A 229 6.36 8.05 15.28
CA SER A 229 7.78 7.75 15.03
C SER A 229 8.31 8.45 13.77
N TYR A 230 7.51 8.48 12.69
CA TYR A 230 7.88 9.19 11.46
C TYR A 230 7.82 10.71 11.62
N GLU A 231 6.85 11.25 12.37
CA GLU A 231 6.85 12.67 12.71
C GLU A 231 8.13 13.09 13.41
N THR A 232 8.51 12.35 14.46
CA THR A 232 9.76 12.61 15.21
C THR A 232 10.99 12.52 14.30
N LEU A 233 11.06 11.48 13.44
CA LEU A 233 12.17 11.36 12.51
C LEU A 233 12.23 12.52 11.52
N MET A 234 11.08 12.90 10.95
CA MET A 234 11.01 13.97 9.95
C MET A 234 11.30 15.33 10.57
N GLU A 235 10.77 15.60 11.75
CA GLU A 235 11.00 16.86 12.45
C GLU A 235 12.49 17.09 12.78
N LYS A 236 13.18 16.05 13.25
CA LYS A 236 14.55 16.17 13.75
C LYS A 236 15.62 15.92 12.69
N TYR A 237 15.33 15.10 11.67
CA TYR A 237 16.37 14.58 10.77
C TYR A 237 16.10 14.82 9.29
N TYR A 238 14.98 15.47 8.91
CA TYR A 238 14.66 15.79 7.52
C TYR A 238 14.44 17.29 7.32
N LEU A 239 14.74 17.76 6.13
CA LEU A 239 14.38 19.12 5.73
C LEU A 239 12.87 19.18 5.46
N LYS A 240 12.12 20.01 6.19
CA LYS A 240 10.66 20.17 6.02
C LYS A 240 10.23 20.46 4.59
N LYS A 241 11.07 21.18 3.83
CA LYS A 241 10.81 21.50 2.42
C LYS A 241 11.06 20.33 1.46
N ARG A 242 11.66 19.21 1.92
CA ARG A 242 12.06 18.07 1.10
C ARG A 242 11.35 16.77 1.45
N SER A 243 10.48 16.78 2.46
CA SER A 243 9.75 15.60 2.88
C SER A 243 8.27 15.90 3.09
N VAL A 244 7.44 14.94 2.73
CA VAL A 244 5.99 14.92 2.96
C VAL A 244 5.61 13.53 3.41
N MET A 245 4.73 13.44 4.41
CA MET A 245 4.13 12.20 4.85
C MET A 245 2.63 12.23 4.60
N SER A 246 2.09 11.15 4.07
CA SER A 246 0.65 10.88 4.03
C SER A 246 0.43 9.39 4.08
N ILE A 247 -0.64 8.96 4.74
CA ILE A 247 -1.00 7.56 4.88
C ILE A 247 -1.58 6.98 3.60
N LEU A 248 -1.49 5.67 3.48
CA LEU A 248 -2.27 4.89 2.53
C LEU A 248 -3.07 3.83 3.29
N ARG A 249 -4.38 3.86 3.16
CA ARG A 249 -5.26 2.84 3.72
C ARG A 249 -5.48 1.76 2.69
N THR A 250 -4.90 0.61 2.92
CA THR A 250 -5.07 -0.57 2.06
C THR A 250 -4.65 -1.83 2.79
N SER A 251 -5.28 -2.93 2.46
CA SER A 251 -4.87 -4.24 2.96
C SER A 251 -3.74 -4.80 2.13
N MET A 252 -2.68 -5.29 2.80
CA MET A 252 -1.64 -6.05 2.13
C MET A 252 -2.22 -7.35 1.55
N LYS A 253 -1.91 -7.59 0.28
CA LYS A 253 -2.35 -8.82 -0.41
C LYS A 253 -1.31 -9.93 -0.29
N TYR A 254 -0.06 -9.61 0.09
CA TYR A 254 1.09 -10.52 0.19
C TYR A 254 1.45 -11.21 -1.13
N ALA A 255 1.15 -10.56 -2.26
CA ALA A 255 1.37 -11.09 -3.61
C ALA A 255 2.79 -10.81 -4.16
N GLY A 256 3.74 -10.44 -3.30
CA GLY A 256 5.15 -10.26 -3.63
C GLY A 256 5.37 -9.39 -4.86
N PRO A 257 5.95 -9.96 -5.96
CA PRO A 257 6.27 -9.20 -7.17
C PRO A 257 5.07 -8.45 -7.77
N ARG A 258 3.92 -9.09 -7.89
CA ARG A 258 2.71 -8.44 -8.43
C ARG A 258 2.27 -7.26 -7.57
N GLU A 259 2.34 -7.40 -6.25
CA GLU A 259 1.97 -6.32 -5.33
C GLU A 259 3.00 -5.18 -5.37
N ALA A 260 4.27 -5.44 -5.68
CA ALA A 260 5.27 -4.39 -5.86
C ALA A 260 4.92 -3.45 -7.03
N ILE A 261 4.45 -4.00 -8.15
CA ILE A 261 3.95 -3.21 -9.29
C ILE A 261 2.69 -2.42 -8.90
N HIS A 262 1.73 -3.05 -8.23
CA HIS A 262 0.52 -2.38 -7.74
C HIS A 262 0.84 -1.22 -6.80
N HIS A 263 1.81 -1.42 -5.90
CA HIS A 263 2.30 -0.35 -5.02
C HIS A 263 2.96 0.80 -5.80
N ALA A 264 3.70 0.50 -6.87
CA ALA A 264 4.28 1.52 -7.75
C ALA A 264 3.19 2.32 -8.49
N ILE A 265 2.15 1.64 -9.01
CA ILE A 265 0.99 2.28 -9.66
C ILE A 265 0.32 3.28 -8.71
N MET A 266 0.04 2.89 -7.48
CA MET A 266 -0.54 3.80 -6.49
C MET A 266 0.34 5.04 -6.28
N ARG A 267 1.67 4.88 -6.15
CA ARG A 267 2.58 6.03 -5.94
C ARG A 267 2.68 6.92 -7.18
N LYS A 268 2.60 6.35 -8.38
CA LYS A 268 2.45 7.13 -9.61
C LYS A 268 1.18 7.98 -9.58
N ASN A 269 0.06 7.43 -9.08
CA ASN A 269 -1.19 8.17 -8.92
C ASN A 269 -1.05 9.32 -7.93
N PHE A 270 -0.34 9.15 -6.82
CA PHE A 270 0.03 10.24 -5.91
C PHE A 270 0.95 11.30 -6.52
N GLY A 271 1.55 11.04 -7.70
CA GLY A 271 2.42 11.99 -8.41
C GLY A 271 3.91 11.71 -8.25
N CYS A 272 4.29 10.57 -7.66
CA CYS A 272 5.69 10.19 -7.53
C CYS A 272 6.27 9.73 -8.87
N THR A 273 7.53 10.08 -9.11
CA THR A 273 8.31 9.68 -10.30
C THR A 273 9.17 8.44 -10.04
N HIS A 274 9.49 8.20 -8.77
CA HIS A 274 10.34 7.11 -8.32
C HIS A 274 9.68 6.36 -7.17
N PHE A 275 9.93 5.05 -7.08
CA PHE A 275 9.44 4.22 -6.00
C PHE A 275 10.53 3.31 -5.46
N ILE A 276 10.77 3.38 -4.14
CA ILE A 276 11.77 2.53 -3.47
C ILE A 276 11.21 1.12 -3.33
N VAL A 277 11.92 0.16 -3.90
CA VAL A 277 11.62 -1.28 -3.81
C VAL A 277 12.75 -1.95 -3.06
N GLY A 278 12.46 -2.41 -1.86
CA GLY A 278 13.41 -3.14 -1.02
C GLY A 278 13.48 -4.62 -1.38
N ARG A 279 14.37 -5.34 -0.68
CA ARG A 279 14.41 -6.79 -0.71
C ARG A 279 13.07 -7.35 -0.20
N ASP A 280 12.57 -8.42 -0.84
CA ASP A 280 11.35 -9.14 -0.44
C ASP A 280 10.12 -8.22 -0.26
N HIS A 281 9.95 -7.29 -1.22
CA HIS A 281 8.87 -6.31 -1.17
C HIS A 281 7.51 -6.99 -1.29
N ALA A 282 6.64 -6.77 -0.29
CA ALA A 282 5.30 -7.36 -0.17
C ALA A 282 5.25 -8.90 -0.16
N GLY A 283 6.40 -9.55 0.06
CA GLY A 283 6.47 -11.00 0.22
C GLY A 283 6.01 -11.47 1.60
N VAL A 284 5.81 -12.78 1.71
CA VAL A 284 5.49 -13.46 2.96
C VAL A 284 6.12 -14.85 2.95
N GLY A 285 6.60 -15.30 4.10
CA GLY A 285 7.23 -16.63 4.22
C GLY A 285 8.38 -16.82 3.23
N ASN A 286 8.36 -17.92 2.51
CA ASN A 286 9.35 -18.27 1.48
C ASN A 286 8.67 -18.49 0.11
N TYR A 287 7.50 -17.91 -0.12
CA TYR A 287 6.77 -18.10 -1.38
C TYR A 287 7.41 -17.37 -2.57
N TYR A 288 8.24 -16.35 -2.31
CA TYR A 288 8.91 -15.54 -3.34
C TYR A 288 10.41 -15.46 -3.08
N GLY A 289 11.17 -15.34 -4.15
CA GLY A 289 12.59 -15.06 -4.06
C GLY A 289 12.88 -13.64 -3.54
N PRO A 290 14.04 -13.42 -2.93
CA PRO A 290 14.35 -12.16 -2.25
C PRO A 290 14.40 -10.93 -3.15
N TYR A 291 14.49 -11.09 -4.46
CA TYR A 291 14.57 -10.02 -5.46
C TYR A 291 13.56 -10.16 -6.61
N ASP A 292 12.62 -11.11 -6.54
CA ASP A 292 11.58 -11.27 -7.56
C ASP A 292 10.76 -9.99 -7.75
N ALA A 293 10.57 -9.22 -6.65
CA ALA A 293 9.93 -7.90 -6.69
C ALA A 293 10.76 -6.84 -7.46
N HIS A 294 12.08 -7.04 -7.66
CA HIS A 294 12.89 -6.20 -8.53
C HIS A 294 12.78 -6.64 -10.00
N ASP A 295 12.80 -7.96 -10.22
CA ASP A 295 12.84 -8.52 -11.56
C ASP A 295 11.55 -8.30 -12.35
N ILE A 296 10.39 -8.32 -11.69
CA ILE A 296 9.09 -8.11 -12.34
C ILE A 296 8.96 -6.75 -13.03
N PHE A 297 9.66 -5.71 -12.57
CA PHE A 297 9.62 -4.39 -13.22
C PHE A 297 10.12 -4.41 -14.67
N LYS A 298 10.92 -5.40 -15.07
CA LYS A 298 11.38 -5.58 -16.45
C LYS A 298 10.24 -5.91 -17.41
N GLU A 299 9.13 -6.47 -16.90
CA GLU A 299 7.94 -6.79 -17.69
C GLU A 299 7.07 -5.54 -17.98
N PHE A 300 7.36 -4.41 -17.32
CA PHE A 300 6.55 -3.19 -17.38
C PHE A 300 7.37 -1.95 -17.75
N PRO A 301 7.99 -1.90 -18.95
CA PRO A 301 8.76 -0.74 -19.40
C PRO A 301 7.88 0.53 -19.55
N ASP A 302 6.58 0.35 -19.70
CA ASP A 302 5.56 1.37 -19.87
C ASP A 302 4.89 1.83 -18.56
N LEU A 303 5.42 1.42 -17.40
CA LEU A 303 4.85 1.77 -16.10
C LEU A 303 4.97 3.27 -15.79
N GLU A 304 5.96 3.95 -16.37
CA GLU A 304 6.23 5.40 -16.21
C GLU A 304 6.42 5.86 -14.74
N ILE A 305 6.91 4.97 -13.90
CA ILE A 305 7.48 5.26 -12.59
C ILE A 305 8.77 4.46 -12.45
N THR A 306 9.85 5.12 -12.07
CA THR A 306 11.17 4.50 -11.98
C THR A 306 11.34 3.76 -10.66
N PRO A 307 11.54 2.44 -10.66
CA PRO A 307 11.87 1.72 -9.43
C PRO A 307 13.28 2.05 -8.97
N VAL A 308 13.44 2.29 -7.68
CA VAL A 308 14.75 2.47 -7.05
C VAL A 308 15.04 1.24 -6.21
N PHE A 309 15.87 0.35 -6.74
CA PHE A 309 16.15 -0.94 -6.12
C PHE A 309 17.25 -0.83 -5.08
N PHE A 310 16.92 -1.20 -3.86
CA PHE A 310 17.88 -1.30 -2.78
C PHE A 310 18.06 -2.75 -2.33
N ARG A 311 19.33 -3.15 -2.19
CA ARG A 311 19.71 -4.36 -1.46
C ARG A 311 19.64 -4.11 0.05
N SER A 312 19.68 -5.20 0.82
CA SER A 312 19.75 -5.08 2.28
C SER A 312 20.98 -4.31 2.71
N PHE A 313 20.78 -3.38 3.64
CA PHE A 313 21.85 -2.64 4.28
C PHE A 313 22.19 -3.22 5.66
N SER A 314 23.43 -3.00 6.08
CA SER A 314 23.95 -3.36 7.40
C SER A 314 24.91 -2.28 7.89
N ARG A 315 25.18 -2.26 9.18
CA ARG A 315 26.25 -1.46 9.77
C ARG A 315 27.56 -2.24 9.71
N CYS A 316 28.56 -1.73 9.01
CA CYS A 316 29.90 -2.34 9.04
C CYS A 316 30.71 -1.78 10.20
N THR A 317 31.16 -2.64 11.11
CA THR A 317 31.98 -2.26 12.28
C THR A 317 33.36 -1.79 11.90
N LYS A 318 33.91 -2.22 10.74
CA LYS A 318 35.19 -1.76 10.23
C LYS A 318 35.11 -0.41 9.51
N CYS A 319 34.14 -0.21 8.63
CA CYS A 319 33.95 1.09 7.95
C CYS A 319 33.38 2.15 8.87
N GLY A 320 32.69 1.76 9.95
CA GLY A 320 31.91 2.68 10.75
C GLY A 320 30.69 3.27 10.02
N SER A 321 30.24 2.67 8.90
CA SER A 321 29.19 3.21 8.02
C SER A 321 28.10 2.20 7.73
N VAL A 322 26.95 2.68 7.26
CA VAL A 322 25.89 1.85 6.69
C VAL A 322 26.30 1.44 5.28
N VAL A 323 26.28 0.16 5.01
CA VAL A 323 26.83 -0.44 3.78
C VAL A 323 25.94 -1.57 3.26
N ASN A 324 26.22 -2.04 2.06
CA ASN A 324 25.70 -3.28 1.51
C ASN A 324 26.82 -4.08 0.79
N ASP A 325 26.46 -5.22 0.23
CA ASP A 325 27.35 -6.14 -0.47
C ASP A 325 28.00 -5.57 -1.75
N LYS A 326 27.49 -4.44 -2.28
CA LYS A 326 28.05 -3.78 -3.48
C LYS A 326 29.11 -2.71 -3.13
N ILE A 327 29.09 -2.17 -1.91
CA ILE A 327 29.88 -0.99 -1.57
C ILE A 327 30.87 -1.22 -0.43
N CYS A 328 30.80 -2.35 0.27
CA CYS A 328 31.69 -2.67 1.38
C CYS A 328 32.66 -3.78 1.01
N PRO A 329 33.99 -3.55 1.13
CA PRO A 329 35.00 -4.58 0.86
C PRO A 329 35.23 -5.54 2.03
N HIS A 330 34.56 -5.34 3.19
CA HIS A 330 34.77 -6.14 4.38
C HIS A 330 33.82 -7.35 4.44
N ASP A 331 34.30 -8.44 5.04
CA ASP A 331 33.55 -9.67 5.23
C ASP A 331 32.23 -9.43 6.02
N GLN A 332 31.23 -10.27 5.74
CA GLN A 332 29.91 -10.22 6.38
C GLN A 332 29.97 -10.36 7.92
N LYS A 333 31.03 -10.97 8.49
CA LYS A 333 31.21 -11.07 9.94
C LYS A 333 31.32 -9.72 10.64
N TYR A 334 31.67 -8.66 9.89
CA TYR A 334 31.74 -7.27 10.39
C TYR A 334 30.42 -6.51 10.17
N HIS A 335 29.41 -7.14 9.57
CA HIS A 335 28.15 -6.51 9.22
C HIS A 335 27.08 -6.83 10.28
N ILE A 336 26.56 -5.78 10.93
CA ILE A 336 25.41 -5.86 11.84
C ILE A 336 24.16 -5.51 11.04
N ASN A 337 23.29 -6.50 10.85
CA ASN A 337 22.04 -6.30 10.12
C ASN A 337 21.02 -5.49 10.92
N PHE A 338 20.29 -4.61 10.26
CA PHE A 338 19.14 -3.94 10.83
C PHE A 338 17.99 -4.95 10.96
N SER A 339 17.82 -5.48 12.15
CA SER A 339 16.79 -6.48 12.43
C SER A 339 15.58 -5.86 13.11
N GLY A 340 14.49 -5.71 12.38
CA GLY A 340 13.21 -5.27 12.95
C GLY A 340 12.75 -6.18 14.10
N LYS A 341 13.06 -7.49 14.04
CA LYS A 341 12.78 -8.44 15.13
C LYS A 341 13.56 -8.10 16.40
N LYS A 342 14.86 -7.79 16.29
CA LYS A 342 15.70 -7.42 17.42
C LYS A 342 15.27 -6.07 18.03
N ILE A 343 15.01 -5.08 17.18
CA ILE A 343 14.51 -3.75 17.61
C ILE A 343 13.20 -3.92 18.37
N ARG A 344 12.26 -4.69 17.82
CA ARG A 344 10.97 -4.97 18.45
C ARG A 344 11.12 -5.66 19.82
N ALA A 345 12.04 -6.61 19.94
CA ALA A 345 12.32 -7.29 21.22
C ALA A 345 12.83 -6.31 22.28
N LEU A 346 13.79 -5.43 21.95
CA LEU A 346 14.29 -4.42 22.87
C LEU A 346 13.21 -3.44 23.32
N LEU A 347 12.39 -2.96 22.38
CA LEU A 347 11.29 -2.03 22.69
C LEU A 347 10.20 -2.69 23.55
N LYS A 348 9.95 -3.99 23.38
CA LYS A 348 9.04 -4.76 24.25
C LYS A 348 9.54 -4.84 25.70
N GLU A 349 10.86 -4.85 25.88
CA GLU A 349 11.51 -4.83 27.20
C GLU A 349 11.65 -3.41 27.78
N GLY A 350 11.08 -2.38 27.13
CA GLY A 350 11.22 -0.98 27.54
C GLY A 350 12.65 -0.43 27.34
N LYS A 351 13.48 -1.09 26.54
CA LYS A 351 14.87 -0.70 26.29
C LYS A 351 15.00 0.11 25.00
N VAL A 352 15.77 1.19 25.06
CA VAL A 352 16.15 1.97 23.89
C VAL A 352 17.17 1.18 23.07
N PRO A 353 16.91 0.87 21.78
CA PRO A 353 17.89 0.27 20.88
C PRO A 353 19.13 1.18 20.74
N SER A 354 20.29 0.60 20.44
CA SER A 354 21.51 1.40 20.19
C SER A 354 21.31 2.36 19.00
N GLU A 355 21.99 3.48 19.02
CA GLU A 355 21.97 4.48 17.93
C GLU A 355 22.45 3.91 16.58
N ASP A 356 23.15 2.79 16.59
CA ASP A 356 23.49 2.03 15.37
C ASP A 356 22.28 1.29 14.74
N MET A 357 21.15 1.19 15.44
CA MET A 357 19.95 0.53 14.97
C MET A 357 18.80 1.50 14.70
N MET A 358 18.59 2.47 15.59
CA MET A 358 17.45 3.40 15.54
C MET A 358 17.87 4.73 16.18
N ARG A 359 17.33 5.84 15.72
CA ARG A 359 17.51 7.13 16.38
C ARG A 359 16.93 7.08 17.78
N LYS A 360 17.67 7.62 18.73
CA LYS A 360 17.29 7.64 20.16
C LYS A 360 15.91 8.26 20.34
N GLU A 361 15.67 9.42 19.76
CA GLU A 361 14.41 10.15 19.90
C GLU A 361 13.22 9.39 19.31
N VAL A 362 13.44 8.63 18.22
CA VAL A 362 12.41 7.76 17.65
C VAL A 362 12.08 6.62 18.60
N ALA A 363 13.08 5.99 19.19
CA ALA A 363 12.88 4.94 20.19
C ALA A 363 12.19 5.46 21.46
N GLU A 364 12.61 6.63 21.97
CA GLU A 364 11.98 7.30 23.09
C GLU A 364 10.51 7.63 22.80
N THR A 365 10.21 8.13 21.59
CA THR A 365 8.81 8.35 21.15
C THR A 365 7.99 7.07 21.19
N ILE A 366 8.52 5.94 20.72
CA ILE A 366 7.81 4.65 20.79
C ILE A 366 7.55 4.24 22.24
N LEU A 367 8.51 4.45 23.13
CA LEU A 367 8.42 4.08 24.54
C LEU A 367 7.50 5.01 25.38
N THR A 368 7.03 6.13 24.82
CA THR A 368 5.98 6.93 25.46
C THR A 368 4.60 6.25 25.43
N PHE A 369 4.40 5.30 24.53
CA PHE A 369 3.16 4.54 24.47
C PHE A 369 3.17 3.40 25.48
N GLU A 370 2.15 3.31 26.32
CA GLU A 370 2.00 2.25 27.32
C GLU A 370 2.03 0.86 26.68
N ASN A 371 1.34 0.70 25.55
CA ASN A 371 1.37 -0.51 24.74
C ASN A 371 1.55 -0.15 23.25
N PRO A 372 2.79 -0.15 22.73
CA PRO A 372 3.05 0.21 21.34
C PRO A 372 2.70 -0.89 20.32
N PHE A 373 2.32 -2.08 20.77
CA PHE A 373 2.05 -3.23 19.91
C PHE A 373 0.56 -3.60 19.90
N VAL A 374 0.14 -4.23 18.81
CA VAL A 374 -1.17 -4.86 18.69
C VAL A 374 -1.15 -6.16 19.50
N GLU A 375 -2.19 -6.38 20.29
CA GLU A 375 -2.42 -7.58 21.12
C GLU A 375 -2.95 -8.76 20.31
#